data_b2b160a193b561b040a6bb688a92c285
#
_entry.id   b2b160a193b561b040a6bb688a92c285
#
_cell.length_a   1.000
_cell.length_b   1.000
_cell.length_c   1.000
_cell.angle_alpha   90.00
_cell.angle_beta   90.00
_cell.angle_gamma   90.00
#
_symmetry.space_group_name_H-M   'P 1'
#
loop_
_entity.id
_entity.type
_entity.pdbx_description
1 polymer ?
#
loop_
_entity_poly.entity_id
_entity_poly.type
_entity_poly.pdbx_seq_one_letter_code
_entity_poly.pdbx_strand_id
1 'polypeptide(L)'
;MLTERYFASITGPPLTNNTAIAKDVGIYEHILHPSHSTAGTFKKSSAPRHCLAVSDAHVFSAQHEKSTVHVYSREKGNQEATVTFQERIRSIALQGDVLVLGTDQGRIIVWETCTGRQVTTPACHVQAVTCIASTPYHLITGSDDSNILVWQLPRLLERDTTIEHEPEQTLSNHRAAITSLAVSQSINRDTNICVSASKDKSCIIWNYQTGMALRTLLLPTSPMNLCLDPCARAFYASTDDGSMFAVELFAEKSLIGAQSAEASSTAVQVLSPFGSVTQETGPASSLGLSYDGTLLLSGHPNGQILRWDLSTKAVATEIANLNAIVSNILFTSPISTSRDTQPVSIVKPFLGSRSYNFTAQLESDQADETHFAKMLNSKGFSQDALEQAIISLQQPQPQASAAGDDELRKEIESLREINNELNALQKKTLQRYIEAKSAQK
;
A
#
# COMPACT_ATOMS: atom_id res chain seq x y z
N MET A 1 -10.93 21.27 1.59
CA MET A 1 -11.30 19.97 2.16
C MET A 1 -10.71 18.91 1.25
N LEU A 2 -10.01 17.95 1.82
CA LEU A 2 -9.49 16.82 1.05
C LEU A 2 -10.67 15.98 0.56
N THR A 3 -10.67 15.66 -0.73
CA THR A 3 -11.67 14.78 -1.34
C THR A 3 -11.12 13.36 -1.32
N GLU A 4 -11.75 12.47 -0.58
CA GLU A 4 -11.37 11.08 -0.53
C GLU A 4 -12.20 10.27 -1.53
N ARG A 5 -11.53 9.45 -2.33
CA ARG A 5 -12.17 8.61 -3.36
C ARG A 5 -11.84 7.16 -3.15
N TYR A 6 -12.78 6.29 -3.47
CA TYR A 6 -12.57 4.86 -3.49
C TYR A 6 -13.15 4.22 -4.75
N PHE A 7 -12.55 3.11 -5.14
CA PHE A 7 -13.00 2.28 -6.25
C PHE A 7 -13.59 0.99 -5.70
N ALA A 8 -14.78 0.65 -6.18
CA ALA A 8 -15.42 -0.62 -5.88
C ALA A 8 -15.62 -1.42 -7.15
N SER A 9 -15.19 -2.66 -7.18
CA SER A 9 -15.45 -3.58 -8.29
C SER A 9 -16.45 -4.64 -7.89
N ILE A 10 -17.21 -5.12 -8.89
CA ILE A 10 -18.19 -6.17 -8.72
C ILE A 10 -17.85 -7.39 -9.58
N THR A 11 -18.32 -8.55 -9.14
CA THR A 11 -18.17 -9.82 -9.86
C THR A 11 -19.51 -10.53 -9.97
N GLY A 12 -19.73 -11.14 -11.12
CA GLY A 12 -20.94 -11.91 -11.38
C GLY A 12 -22.09 -11.09 -11.95
N PRO A 13 -23.23 -11.75 -12.21
CA PRO A 13 -24.44 -11.11 -12.70
C PRO A 13 -25.14 -10.29 -11.61
N PRO A 14 -25.97 -9.30 -11.99
CA PRO A 14 -26.77 -8.55 -11.02
C PRO A 14 -27.71 -9.49 -10.25
N LEU A 15 -27.83 -9.26 -8.94
CA LEU A 15 -28.62 -10.11 -8.02
C LEU A 15 -30.13 -9.90 -8.21
N THR A 16 -30.53 -8.68 -8.54
CA THR A 16 -31.94 -8.33 -8.78
C THR A 16 -32.11 -7.55 -10.09
N ASN A 17 -33.28 -7.63 -10.69
CA ASN A 17 -33.63 -6.85 -11.89
C ASN A 17 -33.92 -5.38 -11.55
N ASN A 18 -32.93 -4.69 -10.96
CA ASN A 18 -33.07 -3.27 -10.68
C ASN A 18 -32.68 -2.44 -11.92
N THR A 19 -33.66 -1.73 -12.48
CA THR A 19 -33.46 -0.90 -13.67
C THR A 19 -32.70 0.41 -13.40
N ALA A 20 -32.58 0.81 -12.13
CA ALA A 20 -31.86 2.01 -11.74
C ALA A 20 -30.33 1.84 -11.80
N ILE A 21 -29.83 0.59 -11.78
CA ILE A 21 -28.39 0.28 -11.85
C ILE A 21 -28.05 -0.17 -13.27
N ALA A 22 -27.04 0.45 -13.87
CA ALA A 22 -26.60 0.11 -15.21
C ALA A 22 -26.06 -1.33 -15.27
N LYS A 23 -26.64 -2.18 -16.11
CA LYS A 23 -26.36 -3.63 -16.16
C LYS A 23 -24.91 -4.00 -16.55
N ASP A 24 -24.20 -3.11 -17.23
CA ASP A 24 -22.86 -3.39 -17.79
C ASP A 24 -21.71 -2.78 -16.98
N VAL A 25 -21.99 -2.10 -15.86
CA VAL A 25 -20.96 -1.47 -15.04
C VAL A 25 -20.31 -2.53 -14.15
N GLY A 26 -19.00 -2.60 -14.18
CA GLY A 26 -18.21 -3.54 -13.38
C GLY A 26 -17.35 -2.89 -12.33
N ILE A 27 -17.02 -1.59 -12.48
CA ILE A 27 -16.22 -0.83 -11.52
C ILE A 27 -16.86 0.54 -11.33
N TYR A 28 -16.93 0.97 -10.08
CA TYR A 28 -17.48 2.26 -9.67
C TYR A 28 -16.40 3.08 -8.99
N GLU A 29 -16.30 4.36 -9.36
CA GLU A 29 -15.53 5.36 -8.62
C GLU A 29 -16.49 6.20 -7.78
N HIS A 30 -16.26 6.22 -6.49
CA HIS A 30 -17.05 6.97 -5.52
C HIS A 30 -16.23 8.04 -4.82
N ILE A 31 -16.85 9.16 -4.53
CA ILE A 31 -16.36 10.19 -3.62
C ILE A 31 -16.98 9.91 -2.25
N LEU A 32 -16.15 9.83 -1.20
CA LEU A 32 -16.61 9.61 0.17
C LEU A 32 -16.87 10.91 0.90
N HIS A 33 -15.98 11.88 0.77
CA HIS A 33 -16.08 13.19 1.39
C HIS A 33 -16.06 14.32 0.33
N PRO A 34 -16.83 15.41 0.51
CA PRO A 34 -17.66 15.78 1.66
C PRO A 34 -19.03 15.07 1.73
N SER A 35 -19.52 14.51 0.62
CA SER A 35 -20.76 13.74 0.55
C SER A 35 -20.55 12.54 -0.36
N HIS A 36 -21.15 11.39 -0.01
CA HIS A 36 -21.07 10.20 -0.83
C HIS A 36 -21.77 10.43 -2.18
N SER A 37 -21.03 10.20 -3.26
CA SER A 37 -21.55 10.28 -4.64
C SER A 37 -20.73 9.40 -5.58
N THR A 38 -21.33 8.94 -6.66
CA THR A 38 -20.62 8.23 -7.73
C THR A 38 -19.99 9.24 -8.67
N ALA A 39 -18.68 9.20 -8.80
CA ALA A 39 -17.90 10.09 -9.67
C ALA A 39 -17.74 9.51 -11.08
N GLY A 40 -17.52 8.19 -11.18
CA GLY A 40 -17.27 7.52 -12.45
C GLY A 40 -17.72 6.08 -12.46
N THR A 41 -17.89 5.52 -13.67
CA THR A 41 -18.26 4.11 -13.84
C THR A 41 -17.51 3.52 -15.03
N PHE A 42 -17.01 2.28 -14.88
CA PHE A 42 -16.30 1.57 -15.94
C PHE A 42 -17.05 0.29 -16.29
N LYS A 43 -17.30 0.13 -17.58
CA LYS A 43 -18.15 -0.93 -18.11
C LYS A 43 -17.35 -2.17 -18.52
N LYS A 44 -18.05 -3.30 -18.64
CA LYS A 44 -17.51 -4.56 -19.16
C LYS A 44 -16.37 -5.14 -18.35
N SER A 45 -16.42 -5.01 -17.03
CA SER A 45 -15.45 -5.61 -16.11
C SER A 45 -16.15 -6.59 -15.17
N SER A 46 -15.45 -7.66 -14.84
CA SER A 46 -15.80 -8.59 -13.76
C SER A 46 -14.51 -9.00 -13.07
N ALA A 47 -14.15 -8.25 -12.03
CA ALA A 47 -12.90 -8.46 -11.32
C ALA A 47 -13.12 -9.35 -10.09
N PRO A 48 -12.45 -10.51 -9.97
CA PRO A 48 -12.47 -11.28 -8.73
C PRO A 48 -11.72 -10.56 -7.60
N ARG A 49 -11.68 -11.16 -6.42
CA ARG A 49 -10.93 -10.62 -5.27
C ARG A 49 -9.47 -10.43 -5.62
N HIS A 50 -8.85 -9.38 -5.07
CA HIS A 50 -7.43 -9.02 -5.28
C HIS A 50 -7.05 -8.78 -6.75
N CYS A 51 -8.03 -8.47 -7.61
CA CYS A 51 -7.84 -8.31 -9.06
C CYS A 51 -8.15 -6.90 -9.57
N LEU A 52 -8.09 -5.91 -8.71
CA LEU A 52 -8.24 -4.50 -9.04
C LEU A 52 -7.00 -3.73 -8.58
N ALA A 53 -6.46 -2.87 -9.42
CA ALA A 53 -5.41 -1.92 -9.07
C ALA A 53 -5.69 -0.57 -9.73
N VAL A 54 -5.35 0.51 -9.07
CA VAL A 54 -5.66 1.87 -9.52
C VAL A 54 -4.42 2.73 -9.43
N SER A 55 -4.09 3.43 -10.51
CA SER A 55 -3.11 4.51 -10.55
C SER A 55 -3.80 5.87 -10.64
N ASP A 56 -3.04 6.95 -10.69
CA ASP A 56 -3.59 8.29 -10.87
C ASP A 56 -4.31 8.43 -12.21
N ALA A 57 -3.82 7.77 -13.26
CA ALA A 57 -4.32 7.88 -14.63
C ALA A 57 -5.19 6.69 -15.09
N HIS A 58 -4.94 5.49 -14.55
CA HIS A 58 -5.54 4.27 -15.07
C HIS A 58 -6.11 3.35 -13.99
N VAL A 59 -7.08 2.53 -14.39
CA VAL A 59 -7.64 1.44 -13.59
C VAL A 59 -7.34 0.12 -14.30
N PHE A 60 -6.71 -0.81 -13.60
CA PHE A 60 -6.37 -2.15 -14.07
C PHE A 60 -7.29 -3.17 -13.41
N SER A 61 -7.88 -4.03 -14.20
CA SER A 61 -8.82 -5.06 -13.72
C SER A 61 -8.56 -6.39 -14.43
N ALA A 62 -8.09 -7.40 -13.70
CA ALA A 62 -8.08 -8.76 -14.23
C ALA A 62 -9.49 -9.33 -14.27
N GLN A 63 -9.78 -10.05 -15.33
CA GLN A 63 -11.11 -10.56 -15.58
C GLN A 63 -11.28 -11.95 -14.97
N HIS A 64 -12.45 -12.19 -14.39
CA HIS A 64 -12.80 -13.45 -13.74
C HIS A 64 -12.57 -14.66 -14.68
N GLU A 65 -11.82 -15.63 -14.20
CA GLU A 65 -11.45 -16.88 -14.92
C GLU A 65 -10.77 -16.70 -16.28
N LYS A 66 -10.24 -15.52 -16.56
CA LYS A 66 -9.57 -15.22 -17.83
C LYS A 66 -8.09 -14.86 -17.57
N SER A 67 -7.33 -14.93 -18.64
CA SER A 67 -5.92 -14.46 -18.68
C SER A 67 -5.82 -13.01 -19.16
N THR A 68 -6.88 -12.22 -19.04
CA THR A 68 -6.95 -10.86 -19.59
C THR A 68 -7.04 -9.81 -18.48
N VAL A 69 -6.31 -8.73 -18.67
CA VAL A 69 -6.39 -7.51 -17.87
C VAL A 69 -6.98 -6.41 -18.72
N HIS A 70 -8.06 -5.78 -18.26
CA HIS A 70 -8.63 -4.59 -18.85
C HIS A 70 -7.99 -3.36 -18.24
N VAL A 71 -7.66 -2.40 -19.07
CA VAL A 71 -7.09 -1.11 -18.70
C VAL A 71 -8.08 -0.02 -19.08
N TYR A 72 -8.42 0.81 -18.11
CA TYR A 72 -9.34 1.93 -18.29
C TYR A 72 -8.64 3.25 -17.99
N SER A 73 -8.96 4.28 -18.77
CA SER A 73 -8.55 5.65 -18.45
C SER A 73 -9.48 6.23 -17.38
N ARG A 74 -8.93 6.79 -16.32
CA ARG A 74 -9.72 7.47 -15.29
C ARG A 74 -10.29 8.79 -15.82
N GLU A 75 -9.53 9.51 -16.64
CA GLU A 75 -9.96 10.79 -17.20
C GLU A 75 -11.12 10.60 -18.18
N LYS A 76 -10.98 9.64 -19.11
CA LYS A 76 -11.96 9.41 -20.19
C LYS A 76 -13.11 8.49 -19.80
N GLY A 77 -12.96 7.73 -18.70
CA GLY A 77 -13.94 6.74 -18.26
C GLY A 77 -14.16 5.56 -19.23
N ASN A 78 -13.25 5.38 -20.21
CA ASN A 78 -13.36 4.34 -21.24
C ASN A 78 -12.26 3.27 -21.08
N GLN A 79 -12.49 2.12 -21.70
CA GLN A 79 -11.52 1.06 -21.82
C GLN A 79 -10.50 1.42 -22.91
N GLU A 80 -9.24 1.59 -22.55
CA GLU A 80 -8.15 1.91 -23.48
C GLU A 80 -7.50 0.66 -24.06
N ALA A 81 -7.33 -0.37 -23.24
CA ALA A 81 -6.64 -1.57 -23.67
C ALA A 81 -7.23 -2.85 -23.05
N THR A 82 -7.06 -3.93 -23.76
CA THR A 82 -7.17 -5.30 -23.25
C THR A 82 -5.85 -5.97 -23.50
N VAL A 83 -5.27 -6.50 -22.42
CA VAL A 83 -3.98 -7.19 -22.44
C VAL A 83 -4.22 -8.64 -22.07
N THR A 84 -3.75 -9.57 -22.92
CA THR A 84 -3.89 -11.01 -22.70
C THR A 84 -2.54 -11.60 -22.32
N PHE A 85 -2.53 -12.38 -21.24
CA PHE A 85 -1.36 -13.09 -20.76
C PHE A 85 -1.46 -14.60 -21.08
N GLN A 86 -0.41 -15.34 -20.80
CA GLN A 86 -0.38 -16.78 -21.09
C GLN A 86 -1.19 -17.60 -20.07
N GLU A 87 -1.27 -17.10 -18.84
CA GLU A 87 -1.87 -17.80 -17.70
C GLU A 87 -3.03 -17.00 -17.13
N ARG A 88 -3.92 -17.67 -16.41
CA ARG A 88 -5.02 -17.02 -15.69
C ARG A 88 -4.46 -16.18 -14.56
N ILE A 89 -5.00 -14.97 -14.40
CA ILE A 89 -4.60 -14.03 -13.36
C ILE A 89 -5.51 -14.22 -12.14
N ARG A 90 -4.89 -14.36 -10.95
CA ARG A 90 -5.59 -14.55 -9.68
C ARG A 90 -5.46 -13.37 -8.74
N SER A 91 -4.41 -12.58 -8.89
CA SER A 91 -4.16 -11.40 -8.05
C SER A 91 -3.39 -10.34 -8.82
N ILE A 92 -3.60 -9.07 -8.45
CA ILE A 92 -2.92 -7.91 -9.05
C ILE A 92 -2.45 -6.98 -7.94
N ALA A 93 -1.25 -6.43 -8.12
CA ALA A 93 -0.77 -5.28 -7.37
C ALA A 93 -0.11 -4.28 -8.31
N LEU A 94 -0.17 -3.01 -7.97
CA LEU A 94 0.47 -1.93 -8.74
C LEU A 94 1.44 -1.19 -7.83
N GLN A 95 2.65 -0.96 -8.33
CA GLN A 95 3.65 -0.14 -7.67
C GLN A 95 4.27 0.83 -8.68
N GLY A 96 3.91 2.11 -8.59
CA GLY A 96 4.26 3.09 -9.63
C GLY A 96 3.70 2.66 -10.99
N ASP A 97 4.59 2.53 -11.99
CA ASP A 97 4.25 2.08 -13.35
C ASP A 97 4.44 0.57 -13.57
N VAL A 98 4.66 -0.17 -12.50
CA VAL A 98 4.88 -1.63 -12.56
C VAL A 98 3.64 -2.36 -12.07
N LEU A 99 2.98 -3.07 -12.97
CA LEU A 99 1.87 -3.95 -12.65
C LEU A 99 2.39 -5.37 -12.41
N VAL A 100 2.09 -5.90 -11.24
CA VAL A 100 2.46 -7.26 -10.84
C VAL A 100 1.23 -8.15 -10.84
N LEU A 101 1.33 -9.29 -11.49
CA LEU A 101 0.24 -10.23 -11.69
C LEU A 101 0.63 -11.58 -11.09
N GLY A 102 -0.20 -12.10 -10.21
CA GLY A 102 -0.10 -13.46 -9.71
C GLY A 102 -0.95 -14.41 -10.54
N THR A 103 -0.38 -15.55 -10.92
CA THR A 103 -1.03 -16.50 -11.80
C THR A 103 -1.59 -17.72 -11.07
N ASP A 104 -2.45 -18.44 -11.75
CA ASP A 104 -3.02 -19.71 -11.29
C ASP A 104 -1.97 -20.84 -11.21
N GLN A 105 -0.86 -20.70 -11.96
CA GLN A 105 0.25 -21.66 -12.02
C GLN A 105 1.38 -21.35 -11.02
N GLY A 106 1.18 -20.43 -10.08
CA GLY A 106 2.15 -20.07 -9.05
C GLY A 106 3.31 -19.20 -9.55
N ARG A 107 3.15 -18.54 -10.69
CA ARG A 107 4.14 -17.61 -11.26
C ARG A 107 3.75 -16.17 -10.98
N ILE A 108 4.74 -15.30 -11.06
CA ILE A 108 4.57 -13.86 -11.01
C ILE A 108 4.93 -13.31 -12.40
N ILE A 109 4.06 -12.47 -12.93
CA ILE A 109 4.30 -11.71 -14.14
C ILE A 109 4.43 -10.25 -13.75
N VAL A 110 5.54 -9.63 -14.08
CA VAL A 110 5.80 -8.22 -13.87
C VAL A 110 5.70 -7.51 -15.21
N TRP A 111 4.84 -6.53 -15.32
CA TRP A 111 4.63 -5.75 -16.53
C TRP A 111 4.89 -4.26 -16.24
N GLU A 112 5.91 -3.70 -16.89
CA GLU A 112 6.17 -2.28 -16.92
C GLU A 112 5.21 -1.61 -17.91
N THR A 113 4.23 -0.87 -17.41
CA THR A 113 3.14 -0.33 -18.23
C THR A 113 3.60 0.74 -19.21
N CYS A 114 4.67 1.48 -18.90
CA CYS A 114 5.22 2.53 -19.74
C CYS A 114 6.14 2.02 -20.87
N THR A 115 6.82 0.88 -20.67
CA THR A 115 7.77 0.32 -21.66
C THR A 115 7.22 -0.88 -22.41
N GLY A 116 6.19 -1.55 -21.85
CA GLY A 116 5.69 -2.81 -22.36
C GLY A 116 6.58 -4.01 -22.04
N ARG A 117 7.62 -3.82 -21.21
CA ARG A 117 8.49 -4.91 -20.77
C ARG A 117 7.71 -5.87 -19.87
N GLN A 118 7.87 -7.16 -20.14
CA GLN A 118 7.31 -8.22 -19.32
C GLN A 118 8.42 -9.12 -18.80
N VAL A 119 8.39 -9.40 -17.51
CA VAL A 119 9.24 -10.38 -16.84
C VAL A 119 8.34 -11.44 -16.22
N THR A 120 8.66 -12.71 -16.41
CA THR A 120 7.90 -13.82 -15.82
C THR A 120 8.86 -14.66 -14.99
N THR A 121 8.55 -14.86 -13.72
CA THR A 121 9.34 -15.72 -12.83
C THR A 121 9.11 -17.20 -13.14
N PRO A 122 10.04 -18.11 -12.74
CA PRO A 122 9.73 -19.52 -12.62
C PRO A 122 8.50 -19.76 -11.72
N ALA A 123 7.94 -20.96 -11.74
CA ALA A 123 6.88 -21.34 -10.81
C ALA A 123 7.49 -21.54 -9.41
N CYS A 124 7.49 -20.51 -8.60
CA CYS A 124 8.06 -20.51 -7.25
C CYS A 124 7.05 -20.92 -6.19
N HIS A 125 5.76 -20.69 -6.44
CA HIS A 125 4.66 -21.27 -5.69
C HIS A 125 4.18 -22.55 -6.35
N VAL A 126 3.78 -23.51 -5.52
CA VAL A 126 3.24 -24.81 -6.02
C VAL A 126 1.78 -24.68 -6.47
N GLN A 127 1.07 -23.69 -5.94
CA GLN A 127 -0.34 -23.42 -6.26
C GLN A 127 -0.54 -21.95 -6.63
N ALA A 128 -1.80 -21.58 -6.89
CA ALA A 128 -2.17 -20.24 -7.33
C ALA A 128 -1.71 -19.13 -6.36
N VAL A 129 -1.25 -18.00 -6.92
CA VAL A 129 -0.92 -16.79 -6.15
C VAL A 129 -2.21 -16.04 -5.84
N THR A 130 -2.73 -16.18 -4.63
CA THR A 130 -4.05 -15.68 -4.22
C THR A 130 -4.08 -14.20 -3.91
N CYS A 131 -2.99 -13.66 -3.38
CA CYS A 131 -2.88 -12.26 -2.98
C CYS A 131 -1.46 -11.75 -3.15
N ILE A 132 -1.35 -10.46 -3.41
CA ILE A 132 -0.08 -9.76 -3.59
C ILE A 132 -0.16 -8.44 -2.82
N ALA A 133 0.89 -8.13 -2.09
CA ALA A 133 1.11 -6.83 -1.48
C ALA A 133 2.45 -6.27 -1.98
N SER A 134 2.49 -4.98 -2.29
CA SER A 134 3.68 -4.32 -2.82
C SER A 134 4.09 -3.13 -1.97
N THR A 135 5.38 -2.93 -1.86
CA THR A 135 6.03 -1.73 -1.36
C THR A 135 6.97 -1.20 -2.44
N PRO A 136 7.54 0.00 -2.31
CA PRO A 136 8.47 0.52 -3.32
C PRO A 136 9.67 -0.39 -3.62
N TYR A 137 10.09 -1.22 -2.66
CA TYR A 137 11.28 -2.06 -2.78
C TYR A 137 11.00 -3.56 -2.74
N HIS A 138 9.89 -3.98 -2.15
CA HIS A 138 9.58 -5.40 -1.96
C HIS A 138 8.20 -5.75 -2.50
N LEU A 139 8.11 -6.95 -2.98
CA LEU A 139 6.88 -7.59 -3.37
C LEU A 139 6.66 -8.81 -2.47
N ILE A 140 5.46 -8.96 -1.94
CA ILE A 140 5.10 -10.06 -1.06
C ILE A 140 3.93 -10.79 -1.69
N THR A 141 4.09 -12.09 -1.91
CA THR A 141 3.09 -12.92 -2.57
C THR A 141 2.64 -14.05 -1.65
N GLY A 142 1.34 -14.24 -1.54
CA GLY A 142 0.73 -15.33 -0.80
C GLY A 142 0.00 -16.29 -1.73
N SER A 143 0.02 -17.57 -1.41
CA SER A 143 -0.51 -18.63 -2.25
C SER A 143 -1.42 -19.59 -1.49
N ASP A 144 -2.19 -20.35 -2.25
CA ASP A 144 -2.95 -21.48 -1.76
C ASP A 144 -2.05 -22.60 -1.20
N ASP A 145 -0.73 -22.60 -1.50
CA ASP A 145 0.26 -23.55 -0.97
C ASP A 145 0.69 -23.25 0.48
N SER A 146 0.06 -22.29 1.14
CA SER A 146 0.35 -21.82 2.51
C SER A 146 1.65 -21.05 2.69
N ASN A 147 2.44 -20.85 1.65
CA ASN A 147 3.69 -20.10 1.70
C ASN A 147 3.47 -18.64 1.29
N ILE A 148 4.33 -17.80 1.86
CA ILE A 148 4.45 -16.40 1.48
C ILE A 148 5.89 -16.19 1.02
N LEU A 149 6.07 -15.61 -0.15
CA LEU A 149 7.39 -15.29 -0.70
C LEU A 149 7.60 -13.79 -0.72
N VAL A 150 8.79 -13.37 -0.34
CA VAL A 150 9.22 -11.98 -0.36
C VAL A 150 10.26 -11.81 -1.47
N TRP A 151 10.08 -10.80 -2.30
CA TRP A 151 10.91 -10.51 -3.46
C TRP A 151 11.44 -9.09 -3.39
N GLN A 152 12.64 -8.88 -3.86
CA GLN A 152 13.15 -7.54 -4.13
C GLN A 152 12.65 -7.07 -5.50
N LEU A 153 11.78 -6.06 -5.51
CA LEU A 153 11.20 -5.52 -6.75
C LEU A 153 12.27 -4.98 -7.72
N PRO A 154 13.30 -4.23 -7.28
CA PRO A 154 14.38 -3.80 -8.17
C PRO A 154 15.11 -4.97 -8.86
N ARG A 155 15.35 -6.08 -8.13
CA ARG A 155 16.00 -7.26 -8.68
C ARG A 155 15.16 -7.98 -9.72
N LEU A 156 13.83 -8.01 -9.54
CA LEU A 156 12.90 -8.53 -10.54
C LEU A 156 12.89 -7.68 -11.83
N LEU A 157 13.23 -6.40 -11.71
CA LEU A 157 13.28 -5.45 -12.82
C LEU A 157 14.68 -5.33 -13.45
N GLU A 158 15.67 -6.08 -12.98
CA GLU A 158 16.99 -6.10 -13.61
C GLU A 158 16.92 -6.58 -15.05
N ARG A 159 17.76 -5.99 -15.91
CA ARG A 159 17.77 -6.31 -17.33
C ARG A 159 18.66 -7.50 -17.69
N ASP A 160 19.42 -7.98 -16.74
CA ASP A 160 20.29 -9.12 -16.95
C ASP A 160 19.46 -10.42 -17.00
N THR A 161 19.46 -11.06 -18.15
CA THR A 161 18.73 -12.31 -18.38
C THR A 161 19.40 -13.54 -17.78
N THR A 162 20.61 -13.39 -17.24
CA THR A 162 21.37 -14.48 -16.59
C THR A 162 21.00 -14.65 -15.13
N ILE A 163 20.31 -13.66 -14.54
CA ILE A 163 19.91 -13.69 -13.14
C ILE A 163 18.64 -14.53 -12.99
N GLU A 164 18.72 -15.58 -12.20
CA GLU A 164 17.55 -16.33 -11.79
C GLU A 164 16.74 -15.50 -10.78
N HIS A 165 15.45 -15.38 -11.05
CA HIS A 165 14.53 -14.67 -10.19
C HIS A 165 14.10 -15.59 -9.03
N GLU A 166 14.82 -15.50 -7.92
CA GLU A 166 14.54 -16.23 -6.69
C GLU A 166 13.95 -15.30 -5.61
N PRO A 167 13.05 -15.80 -4.76
CA PRO A 167 12.56 -15.04 -3.60
C PRO A 167 13.69 -14.82 -2.60
N GLU A 168 13.69 -13.66 -1.94
CA GLU A 168 14.66 -13.32 -0.90
C GLU A 168 14.36 -14.09 0.40
N GLN A 169 13.07 -14.21 0.74
CA GLN A 169 12.60 -14.87 1.95
C GLN A 169 11.38 -15.75 1.65
N THR A 170 11.29 -16.85 2.38
CA THR A 170 10.11 -17.73 2.39
C THR A 170 9.54 -17.80 3.80
N LEU A 171 8.30 -17.40 3.97
CA LEU A 171 7.57 -17.39 5.23
C LEU A 171 6.56 -18.54 5.24
N SER A 172 6.84 -19.62 5.96
CA SER A 172 6.13 -20.91 5.85
C SER A 172 5.46 -21.39 7.15
N ASN A 173 5.03 -20.49 8.04
CA ASN A 173 4.42 -20.87 9.32
C ASN A 173 2.91 -21.18 9.23
N HIS A 174 2.23 -20.79 8.14
CA HIS A 174 0.83 -21.12 7.93
C HIS A 174 0.65 -22.58 7.53
N ARG A 175 -0.52 -23.13 7.86
CA ARG A 175 -0.88 -24.52 7.56
C ARG A 175 -1.96 -24.70 6.50
N ALA A 176 -2.51 -23.60 6.02
CA ALA A 176 -3.54 -23.59 4.99
C ALA A 176 -3.37 -22.37 4.07
N ALA A 177 -4.17 -22.32 3.01
CA ALA A 177 -4.15 -21.28 1.99
C ALA A 177 -4.15 -19.87 2.57
N ILE A 178 -3.32 -19.01 2.02
CA ILE A 178 -3.27 -17.58 2.35
C ILE A 178 -4.45 -16.89 1.68
N THR A 179 -5.25 -16.17 2.48
CA THR A 179 -6.46 -15.49 2.00
C THR A 179 -6.22 -14.02 1.69
N SER A 180 -5.38 -13.35 2.47
CA SER A 180 -5.09 -11.92 2.29
C SER A 180 -3.74 -11.54 2.88
N LEU A 181 -3.14 -10.50 2.32
CA LEU A 181 -1.90 -9.89 2.78
C LEU A 181 -2.10 -8.38 2.90
N ALA A 182 -1.56 -7.81 3.97
CA ALA A 182 -1.48 -6.37 4.15
C ALA A 182 -0.07 -6.00 4.61
N VAL A 183 0.50 -4.94 4.03
CA VAL A 183 1.89 -4.53 4.28
C VAL A 183 1.94 -3.06 4.68
N SER A 184 2.84 -2.73 5.62
CA SER A 184 3.10 -1.34 5.98
C SER A 184 3.93 -0.67 4.89
N GLN A 185 3.60 0.60 4.59
CA GLN A 185 4.34 1.42 3.63
C GLN A 185 5.52 2.17 4.29
N SER A 186 5.94 1.73 5.48
CA SER A 186 7.04 2.35 6.22
C SER A 186 8.38 2.14 5.52
N ILE A 187 9.23 3.17 5.56
CA ILE A 187 10.61 3.09 5.06
C ILE A 187 11.55 2.52 6.15
N ASN A 188 11.14 2.58 7.41
CA ASN A 188 11.96 2.11 8.53
C ASN A 188 11.99 0.58 8.61
N ARG A 189 13.18 0.01 8.68
CA ARG A 189 13.43 -1.42 8.74
C ARG A 189 12.74 -2.11 9.93
N ASP A 190 12.65 -1.42 11.06
CA ASP A 190 12.06 -1.97 12.29
C ASP A 190 10.52 -1.96 12.29
N THR A 191 9.92 -1.11 11.45
CA THR A 191 8.46 -0.99 11.30
C THR A 191 7.93 -1.62 10.02
N ASN A 192 8.78 -2.34 9.29
CA ASN A 192 8.41 -3.05 8.07
C ASN A 192 7.68 -4.34 8.42
N ILE A 193 6.38 -4.21 8.65
CA ILE A 193 5.53 -5.33 8.98
C ILE A 193 4.65 -5.74 7.82
N CYS A 194 4.45 -7.05 7.71
CA CYS A 194 3.44 -7.66 6.88
C CYS A 194 2.49 -8.46 7.77
N VAL A 195 1.21 -8.34 7.54
CA VAL A 195 0.19 -9.17 8.19
C VAL A 195 -0.38 -10.11 7.15
N SER A 196 -0.38 -11.40 7.46
CA SER A 196 -0.96 -12.44 6.62
C SER A 196 -2.16 -13.06 7.30
N ALA A 197 -3.19 -13.37 6.53
CA ALA A 197 -4.34 -14.14 6.95
C ALA A 197 -4.39 -15.48 6.22
N SER A 198 -4.81 -16.52 6.89
CA SER A 198 -4.92 -17.86 6.32
C SER A 198 -6.21 -18.57 6.74
N LYS A 199 -6.63 -19.53 5.95
CA LYS A 199 -7.75 -20.43 6.26
C LYS A 199 -7.51 -21.29 7.49
N ASP A 200 -6.28 -21.34 8.04
CA ASP A 200 -5.95 -22.01 9.30
C ASP A 200 -6.44 -21.26 10.55
N LYS A 201 -7.26 -20.21 10.39
CA LYS A 201 -7.80 -19.33 11.43
C LYS A 201 -6.74 -18.49 12.14
N SER A 202 -5.59 -18.34 11.56
CA SER A 202 -4.53 -17.49 12.10
C SER A 202 -4.26 -16.27 11.24
N CYS A 203 -3.86 -15.18 11.92
CA CYS A 203 -3.16 -14.05 11.33
C CYS A 203 -1.75 -14.01 11.91
N ILE A 204 -0.75 -13.87 11.07
CA ILE A 204 0.63 -13.78 11.53
C ILE A 204 1.19 -12.41 11.12
N ILE A 205 1.83 -11.76 12.08
CA ILE A 205 2.55 -10.51 11.87
C ILE A 205 4.02 -10.85 11.66
N TRP A 206 4.57 -10.40 10.54
CA TRP A 206 5.93 -10.67 10.12
C TRP A 206 6.76 -9.40 10.05
N ASN A 207 8.02 -9.51 10.35
CA ASN A 207 9.01 -8.62 9.76
C ASN A 207 9.46 -9.28 8.45
N TYR A 208 8.95 -8.79 7.31
CA TYR A 208 9.17 -9.43 6.02
C TYR A 208 10.60 -9.30 5.51
N GLN A 209 11.38 -8.31 5.99
CA GLN A 209 12.79 -8.17 5.60
C GLN A 209 13.70 -9.19 6.29
N THR A 210 13.40 -9.52 7.55
CA THR A 210 14.17 -10.51 8.30
C THR A 210 13.61 -11.92 8.20
N GLY A 211 12.40 -12.07 7.65
CA GLY A 211 11.70 -13.36 7.59
C GLY A 211 11.16 -13.85 8.93
N MET A 212 11.20 -13.03 9.99
CA MET A 212 10.81 -13.43 11.33
C MET A 212 9.32 -13.22 11.58
N ALA A 213 8.64 -14.23 12.14
CA ALA A 213 7.31 -14.07 12.69
C ALA A 213 7.39 -13.31 14.02
N LEU A 214 6.76 -12.14 14.07
CA LEU A 214 6.74 -11.30 15.27
C LEU A 214 5.65 -11.75 16.23
N ARG A 215 4.47 -12.12 15.72
CA ARG A 215 3.35 -12.56 16.54
C ARG A 215 2.36 -13.40 15.73
N THR A 216 1.85 -14.45 16.34
CA THR A 216 0.75 -15.24 15.81
C THR A 216 -0.52 -14.94 16.58
N LEU A 217 -1.60 -14.67 15.85
CA LEU A 217 -2.92 -14.36 16.37
C LEU A 217 -3.89 -15.45 15.91
N LEU A 218 -4.70 -15.96 16.83
CA LEU A 218 -5.70 -16.98 16.54
C LEU A 218 -7.09 -16.33 16.61
N LEU A 219 -7.85 -16.49 15.54
CA LEU A 219 -9.23 -16.05 15.41
C LEU A 219 -10.20 -17.23 15.58
N PRO A 220 -11.44 -16.98 16.00
CA PRO A 220 -12.44 -18.06 16.14
C PRO A 220 -12.76 -18.74 14.80
N THR A 221 -12.79 -17.97 13.73
CA THR A 221 -13.16 -18.36 12.37
C THR A 221 -12.11 -17.89 11.36
N SER A 222 -12.19 -18.38 10.13
CA SER A 222 -11.15 -18.11 9.12
C SER A 222 -11.18 -16.64 8.67
N PRO A 223 -10.07 -15.90 8.79
CA PRO A 223 -9.97 -14.56 8.25
C PRO A 223 -9.94 -14.59 6.72
N MET A 224 -10.76 -13.73 6.12
CA MET A 224 -10.93 -13.68 4.66
C MET A 224 -10.25 -12.47 4.04
N ASN A 225 -10.30 -11.32 4.69
CA ASN A 225 -9.66 -10.10 4.21
C ASN A 225 -8.95 -9.39 5.35
N LEU A 226 -7.89 -8.68 5.00
CA LEU A 226 -7.11 -7.84 5.91
C LEU A 226 -7.03 -6.42 5.36
N CYS A 227 -7.00 -5.48 6.27
CA CYS A 227 -6.65 -4.10 6.00
C CYS A 227 -5.76 -3.58 7.12
N LEU A 228 -4.63 -2.98 6.77
CA LEU A 228 -3.67 -2.42 7.73
C LEU A 228 -3.81 -0.91 7.77
N ASP A 229 -3.77 -0.33 8.97
CA ASP A 229 -3.72 1.12 9.15
C ASP A 229 -2.50 1.71 8.44
N PRO A 230 -2.63 2.87 7.74
CA PRO A 230 -1.52 3.50 7.03
C PRO A 230 -0.28 3.75 7.90
N CYS A 231 -0.49 4.04 9.20
CA CYS A 231 0.59 4.18 10.17
C CYS A 231 0.97 2.87 10.87
N ALA A 232 0.42 1.74 10.44
CA ALA A 232 0.65 0.43 11.05
C ALA A 232 0.38 0.37 12.56
N ARG A 233 -0.63 1.11 13.06
CA ARG A 233 -1.05 1.10 14.47
C ARG A 233 -1.96 -0.07 14.80
N ALA A 234 -2.81 -0.43 13.85
CA ALA A 234 -3.79 -1.51 13.97
C ALA A 234 -4.02 -2.17 12.62
N PHE A 235 -4.55 -3.38 12.64
CA PHE A 235 -5.11 -3.99 11.44
C PHE A 235 -6.53 -4.48 11.70
N TYR A 236 -7.29 -4.58 10.62
CA TYR A 236 -8.68 -5.00 10.62
C TYR A 236 -8.80 -6.28 9.81
N ALA A 237 -9.54 -7.25 10.35
CA ALA A 237 -9.78 -8.53 9.70
C ALA A 237 -11.28 -8.82 9.62
N SER A 238 -11.74 -9.28 8.47
CA SER A 238 -13.06 -9.87 8.32
C SER A 238 -12.96 -11.39 8.27
N THR A 239 -13.89 -12.06 8.89
CA THR A 239 -13.96 -13.51 8.96
C THR A 239 -15.15 -14.07 8.17
N ASP A 240 -15.12 -15.37 7.90
CA ASP A 240 -16.12 -16.09 7.10
C ASP A 240 -17.50 -16.18 7.76
N ASP A 241 -17.61 -15.95 9.06
CA ASP A 241 -18.88 -15.85 9.80
C ASP A 241 -19.49 -14.44 9.78
N GLY A 242 -18.84 -13.46 9.13
CA GLY A 242 -19.28 -12.07 9.09
C GLY A 242 -18.84 -11.22 10.28
N SER A 243 -17.99 -11.74 11.17
CA SER A 243 -17.41 -10.97 12.26
C SER A 243 -16.26 -10.09 11.79
N MET A 244 -16.12 -8.93 12.43
CA MET A 244 -15.08 -7.94 12.14
C MET A 244 -14.21 -7.77 13.38
N PHE A 245 -12.90 -7.96 13.20
CA PHE A 245 -11.91 -7.85 14.28
C PHE A 245 -11.00 -6.65 14.04
N ALA A 246 -10.74 -5.91 15.12
CA ALA A 246 -9.73 -4.85 15.16
C ALA A 246 -8.63 -5.28 16.12
N VAL A 247 -7.39 -5.26 15.65
CA VAL A 247 -6.22 -5.65 16.44
C VAL A 247 -5.26 -4.48 16.49
N GLU A 248 -5.13 -3.88 17.67
CA GLU A 248 -4.19 -2.81 17.93
C GLU A 248 -2.81 -3.39 18.20
N LEU A 249 -1.79 -2.90 17.47
CA LEU A 249 -0.42 -3.40 17.55
C LEU A 249 0.35 -2.81 18.73
N PHE A 250 -0.03 -1.61 19.18
CA PHE A 250 0.65 -0.82 20.22
C PHE A 250 -0.32 -0.41 21.34
N ALA A 251 -1.19 -1.32 21.79
CA ALA A 251 -2.04 -1.12 22.96
C ALA A 251 -1.24 -1.20 24.28
N GLU A 252 -1.92 -1.17 25.44
CA GLU A 252 -1.28 -1.31 26.77
C GLU A 252 -0.33 -2.51 26.85
N LYS A 253 -0.66 -3.61 26.20
CA LYS A 253 0.26 -4.74 25.94
C LYS A 253 0.64 -4.71 24.48
N SER A 254 1.79 -4.11 24.17
CA SER A 254 2.31 -4.10 22.82
C SER A 254 2.44 -5.51 22.27
N LEU A 255 1.82 -5.77 21.11
CA LEU A 255 1.95 -7.03 20.40
C LEU A 255 3.30 -7.13 19.67
N ILE A 256 3.89 -5.98 19.33
CA ILE A 256 5.16 -5.87 18.62
C ILE A 256 6.17 -5.17 19.55
N GLY A 257 7.43 -5.57 19.49
CA GLY A 257 8.50 -4.97 20.31
C GLY A 257 8.79 -5.64 21.64
N ALA A 258 8.10 -6.74 22.00
CA ALA A 258 8.48 -7.56 23.13
C ALA A 258 9.83 -8.24 22.86
N GLN A 259 10.86 -7.86 23.63
CA GLN A 259 12.24 -8.32 23.42
C GLN A 259 12.50 -9.79 23.79
N SER A 260 11.53 -10.52 24.32
CA SER A 260 11.72 -11.93 24.68
C SER A 260 11.31 -12.85 23.54
N ALA A 261 12.19 -13.75 23.14
CA ALA A 261 11.90 -14.82 22.17
C ALA A 261 10.69 -15.68 22.58
N GLU A 262 10.42 -15.81 23.86
CA GLU A 262 9.25 -16.52 24.41
C GLU A 262 7.95 -15.80 24.09
N ALA A 263 7.93 -14.47 24.05
CA ALA A 263 6.75 -13.70 23.72
C ALA A 263 6.36 -13.82 22.24
N SER A 264 7.31 -14.01 21.33
CA SER A 264 7.06 -14.18 19.90
C SER A 264 6.49 -15.57 19.58
N SER A 265 6.80 -16.59 20.38
CA SER A 265 6.37 -17.98 20.17
C SER A 265 4.95 -18.27 20.68
N THR A 266 4.41 -17.45 21.59
CA THR A 266 3.08 -17.65 22.14
C THR A 266 2.01 -17.06 21.24
N ALA A 267 1.04 -17.88 20.81
CA ALA A 267 -0.11 -17.40 20.04
C ALA A 267 -1.09 -16.64 20.95
N VAL A 268 -1.57 -15.50 20.47
CA VAL A 268 -2.57 -14.67 21.17
C VAL A 268 -3.95 -14.95 20.59
N GLN A 269 -4.93 -15.22 21.44
CA GLN A 269 -6.32 -15.39 21.01
C GLN A 269 -7.02 -14.04 20.94
N VAL A 270 -7.66 -13.77 19.81
CA VAL A 270 -8.49 -12.58 19.59
C VAL A 270 -9.95 -13.05 19.57
N LEU A 271 -10.68 -12.83 20.66
CA LEU A 271 -12.01 -13.40 20.85
C LEU A 271 -13.15 -12.38 20.64
N SER A 272 -12.89 -11.09 20.82
CA SER A 272 -13.93 -10.06 20.77
C SER A 272 -13.95 -9.34 19.43
N PRO A 273 -14.99 -9.55 18.58
CA PRO A 273 -15.18 -8.74 17.40
C PRO A 273 -15.62 -7.32 17.80
N PHE A 274 -15.22 -6.29 17.06
CA PHE A 274 -15.74 -4.93 17.24
C PHE A 274 -17.09 -4.72 16.55
N GLY A 275 -17.44 -5.60 15.61
CA GLY A 275 -18.71 -5.57 14.89
C GLY A 275 -19.01 -6.90 14.23
N SER A 276 -20.26 -7.11 13.90
CA SER A 276 -20.72 -8.28 13.15
C SER A 276 -21.77 -7.85 12.12
N VAL A 277 -21.84 -8.59 11.05
CA VAL A 277 -22.79 -8.35 9.95
C VAL A 277 -23.88 -9.42 10.00
N THR A 278 -25.08 -9.07 9.58
CA THR A 278 -26.21 -10.03 9.54
C THR A 278 -25.95 -11.13 8.52
N GLN A 279 -26.57 -12.29 8.71
CA GLN A 279 -26.45 -13.40 7.75
C GLN A 279 -26.99 -13.05 6.35
N GLU A 280 -27.97 -12.15 6.24
CA GLU A 280 -28.52 -11.69 4.98
C GLU A 280 -27.51 -10.86 4.16
N THR A 281 -26.65 -10.10 4.85
CA THR A 281 -25.58 -9.33 4.20
C THR A 281 -24.44 -10.22 3.75
N GLY A 282 -24.19 -11.29 4.49
CA GLY A 282 -23.07 -12.21 4.28
C GLY A 282 -21.72 -11.66 4.72
N PRO A 283 -20.67 -12.51 4.76
CA PRO A 283 -19.34 -12.10 5.19
C PRO A 283 -18.75 -11.05 4.24
N ALA A 284 -17.91 -10.16 4.77
CA ALA A 284 -17.25 -9.16 3.95
C ALA A 284 -16.32 -9.82 2.92
N SER A 285 -16.56 -9.53 1.66
CA SER A 285 -15.76 -10.02 0.53
C SER A 285 -14.54 -9.14 0.24
N SER A 286 -14.56 -7.88 0.67
CA SER A 286 -13.46 -6.95 0.53
C SER A 286 -13.47 -5.92 1.65
N LEU A 287 -12.30 -5.42 2.01
CA LEU A 287 -12.09 -4.35 2.99
C LEU A 287 -11.28 -3.23 2.37
N GLY A 288 -11.60 -2.00 2.73
CA GLY A 288 -10.81 -0.82 2.39
C GLY A 288 -10.81 0.16 3.56
N LEU A 289 -9.67 0.76 3.85
CA LEU A 289 -9.51 1.73 4.94
C LEU A 289 -9.26 3.11 4.34
N SER A 290 -9.87 4.15 4.94
CA SER A 290 -9.63 5.54 4.58
C SER A 290 -8.19 5.95 4.81
N TYR A 291 -7.74 6.99 4.12
CA TYR A 291 -6.37 7.49 4.23
C TYR A 291 -5.99 7.94 5.65
N ASP A 292 -6.93 8.47 6.39
CA ASP A 292 -6.76 8.89 7.78
C ASP A 292 -6.90 7.76 8.82
N GLY A 293 -7.31 6.56 8.37
CA GLY A 293 -7.51 5.39 9.22
C GLY A 293 -8.72 5.47 10.13
N THR A 294 -9.66 6.40 9.91
CA THR A 294 -10.86 6.58 10.76
C THR A 294 -12.07 5.79 10.27
N LEU A 295 -12.15 5.54 8.96
CA LEU A 295 -13.27 4.88 8.32
C LEU A 295 -12.84 3.58 7.64
N LEU A 296 -13.54 2.49 7.97
CA LEU A 296 -13.40 1.22 7.28
C LEU A 296 -14.63 0.99 6.41
N LEU A 297 -14.41 0.61 5.15
CA LEU A 297 -15.46 0.15 4.25
C LEU A 297 -15.39 -1.35 4.08
N SER A 298 -16.54 -2.02 4.13
CA SER A 298 -16.66 -3.44 3.83
C SER A 298 -17.61 -3.66 2.69
N GLY A 299 -17.19 -4.44 1.69
CA GLY A 299 -18.02 -4.87 0.57
C GLY A 299 -18.56 -6.26 0.81
N HIS A 300 -19.79 -6.50 0.42
CA HIS A 300 -20.53 -7.71 0.75
C HIS A 300 -21.06 -8.45 -0.49
N PRO A 301 -21.32 -9.76 -0.37
CA PRO A 301 -21.86 -10.55 -1.48
C PRO A 301 -23.24 -10.11 -1.94
N ASN A 302 -24.06 -9.50 -1.07
CA ASN A 302 -25.39 -8.96 -1.43
C ASN A 302 -25.34 -7.61 -2.16
N GLY A 303 -24.13 -7.08 -2.44
CA GLY A 303 -23.93 -5.82 -3.14
C GLY A 303 -23.84 -4.59 -2.24
N GLN A 304 -24.06 -4.74 -0.95
CA GLN A 304 -23.96 -3.62 0.00
C GLN A 304 -22.51 -3.25 0.26
N ILE A 305 -22.27 -1.94 0.42
CA ILE A 305 -21.04 -1.37 0.96
C ILE A 305 -21.40 -0.74 2.29
N LEU A 306 -20.83 -1.26 3.37
CA LEU A 306 -21.03 -0.77 4.73
C LEU A 306 -19.85 0.08 5.16
N ARG A 307 -20.14 1.15 5.88
CA ARG A 307 -19.20 2.05 6.50
C ARG A 307 -19.17 1.81 8.01
N TRP A 308 -17.96 1.64 8.53
CA TRP A 308 -17.68 1.50 9.95
C TRP A 308 -16.86 2.71 10.41
N ASP A 309 -17.34 3.40 11.42
CA ASP A 309 -16.59 4.46 12.07
C ASP A 309 -15.75 3.84 13.20
N LEU A 310 -14.44 3.84 13.02
CA LEU A 310 -13.50 3.21 13.95
C LEU A 310 -13.30 4.06 15.22
N SER A 311 -13.55 5.36 15.14
CA SER A 311 -13.39 6.28 16.28
C SER A 311 -14.52 6.13 17.31
N THR A 312 -15.74 6.02 16.83
CA THR A 312 -16.94 5.93 17.66
C THR A 312 -17.36 4.48 17.93
N LYS A 313 -16.76 3.51 17.24
CA LYS A 313 -17.20 2.10 17.23
C LYS A 313 -18.70 1.97 16.94
N ALA A 314 -19.21 2.88 16.11
CA ALA A 314 -20.61 2.94 15.76
C ALA A 314 -21.02 1.76 14.88
N VAL A 315 -22.31 1.44 14.90
CA VAL A 315 -22.91 0.39 14.06
C VAL A 315 -22.69 0.72 12.58
N ALA A 316 -22.44 -0.30 11.78
CA ALA A 316 -22.26 -0.17 10.35
C ALA A 316 -23.44 0.54 9.67
N THR A 317 -23.14 1.52 8.81
CA THR A 317 -24.13 2.21 8.01
C THR A 317 -23.96 1.84 6.54
N GLU A 318 -25.06 1.55 5.84
CA GLU A 318 -25.05 1.33 4.40
C GLU A 318 -24.79 2.66 3.66
N ILE A 319 -23.78 2.67 2.80
CA ILE A 319 -23.46 3.84 1.97
C ILE A 319 -23.99 3.63 0.54
N ALA A 320 -23.82 2.44 -0.01
CA ALA A 320 -24.18 2.11 -1.38
C ALA A 320 -24.59 0.65 -1.53
N ASN A 321 -25.40 0.38 -2.57
CA ASN A 321 -25.71 -0.98 -2.98
C ASN A 321 -25.48 -1.10 -4.49
N LEU A 322 -24.56 -1.98 -4.88
CA LEU A 322 -24.16 -2.17 -6.27
C LEU A 322 -24.93 -3.32 -6.95
N ASN A 323 -25.83 -3.98 -6.23
CA ASN A 323 -26.67 -5.08 -6.74
C ASN A 323 -25.89 -6.26 -7.37
N ALA A 324 -24.65 -6.44 -6.97
CA ALA A 324 -23.79 -7.56 -7.36
C ALA A 324 -22.69 -7.76 -6.32
N ILE A 325 -22.05 -8.91 -6.29
CA ILE A 325 -21.00 -9.23 -5.32
C ILE A 325 -19.89 -8.17 -5.39
N VAL A 326 -19.66 -7.43 -4.31
CA VAL A 326 -18.56 -6.46 -4.23
C VAL A 326 -17.26 -7.23 -3.97
N SER A 327 -16.38 -7.26 -4.93
CA SER A 327 -15.15 -8.07 -4.89
C SER A 327 -13.91 -7.33 -4.40
N ASN A 328 -13.80 -6.03 -4.69
CA ASN A 328 -12.67 -5.20 -4.26
C ASN A 328 -13.14 -3.81 -3.85
N ILE A 329 -12.50 -3.25 -2.83
CA ILE A 329 -12.60 -1.84 -2.43
C ILE A 329 -11.18 -1.32 -2.27
N LEU A 330 -10.83 -0.27 -3.03
CA LEU A 330 -9.53 0.38 -2.98
C LEU A 330 -9.69 1.88 -2.80
N PHE A 331 -9.04 2.42 -1.77
CA PHE A 331 -8.92 3.86 -1.60
C PHE A 331 -7.77 4.40 -2.45
N THR A 332 -7.92 5.59 -2.97
CA THR A 332 -6.85 6.33 -3.64
C THR A 332 -6.37 7.46 -2.73
N SER A 333 -5.08 7.79 -2.81
CA SER A 333 -4.53 8.91 -2.07
C SER A 333 -5.32 10.19 -2.39
N PRO A 334 -5.77 10.95 -1.40
CA PRO A 334 -6.43 12.24 -1.61
C PRO A 334 -5.46 13.31 -2.11
N ILE A 335 -4.16 13.07 -1.95
CA ILE A 335 -3.09 13.95 -2.44
C ILE A 335 -2.72 13.48 -3.83
N SER A 336 -3.10 14.25 -4.84
CA SER A 336 -2.61 14.00 -6.19
C SER A 336 -1.10 14.22 -6.21
N THR A 337 -0.36 13.17 -6.51
CA THR A 337 1.08 13.26 -6.78
C THR A 337 1.34 13.73 -8.21
N SER A 338 0.30 13.81 -9.04
CA SER A 338 0.42 14.29 -10.40
C SER A 338 0.73 15.78 -10.38
N ARG A 339 1.99 16.12 -10.62
CA ARG A 339 2.33 17.33 -11.35
C ARG A 339 1.53 17.28 -12.66
N ASP A 340 1.29 18.42 -13.31
CA ASP A 340 0.57 18.54 -14.60
C ASP A 340 1.27 17.77 -15.76
N THR A 341 1.70 16.55 -15.48
CA THR A 341 2.32 15.64 -16.44
C THR A 341 1.23 14.92 -17.21
N GLN A 342 1.34 14.93 -18.52
CA GLN A 342 0.43 14.12 -19.34
C GLN A 342 0.59 12.65 -18.98
N PRO A 343 -0.52 11.91 -18.79
CA PRO A 343 -0.45 10.50 -18.47
C PRO A 343 0.29 9.76 -19.57
N VAL A 344 1.32 9.00 -19.16
CA VAL A 344 2.09 8.17 -20.09
C VAL A 344 1.16 7.12 -20.70
N SER A 345 1.18 7.00 -22.02
CA SER A 345 0.36 6.01 -22.73
C SER A 345 0.82 4.59 -22.35
N ILE A 346 -0.15 3.72 -22.10
CA ILE A 346 0.13 2.32 -21.76
C ILE A 346 0.63 1.57 -22.98
N VAL A 347 1.76 0.90 -22.82
CA VAL A 347 2.36 0.03 -23.83
C VAL A 347 2.03 -1.42 -23.48
N LYS A 348 1.33 -2.11 -24.41
CA LYS A 348 1.01 -3.53 -24.22
C LYS A 348 2.29 -4.37 -24.19
N PRO A 349 2.35 -5.39 -23.34
CA PRO A 349 3.50 -6.29 -23.32
C PRO A 349 3.64 -7.03 -24.63
N PHE A 350 4.86 -7.11 -25.12
CA PHE A 350 5.16 -7.81 -26.37
C PHE A 350 5.86 -9.14 -26.08
N LEU A 351 5.16 -10.22 -26.36
CA LEU A 351 5.64 -11.59 -26.22
C LEU A 351 6.46 -11.95 -27.46
N GLY A 352 7.77 -11.83 -27.41
CA GLY A 352 8.61 -12.40 -28.47
C GLY A 352 9.75 -11.57 -29.03
N SER A 353 9.91 -10.30 -28.71
CA SER A 353 11.10 -9.53 -29.11
C SER A 353 11.88 -9.04 -27.89
N ARG A 354 13.19 -9.11 -27.94
CA ARG A 354 14.10 -8.55 -26.95
C ARG A 354 14.28 -7.02 -27.11
N SER A 355 13.63 -6.41 -28.09
CA SER A 355 13.65 -4.96 -28.30
C SER A 355 12.45 -4.32 -27.62
N TYR A 356 12.70 -3.46 -26.65
CA TYR A 356 11.68 -2.68 -25.96
C TYR A 356 11.66 -1.27 -26.54
N ASN A 357 10.47 -0.77 -26.87
CA ASN A 357 10.32 0.64 -27.21
C ASN A 357 10.33 1.42 -25.90
N PHE A 358 11.38 2.21 -25.70
CA PHE A 358 11.48 3.11 -24.58
C PHE A 358 10.87 4.46 -24.98
N THR A 359 9.78 4.82 -24.31
CA THR A 359 9.20 6.15 -24.41
C THR A 359 9.55 6.90 -23.13
N ALA A 360 10.46 7.86 -23.20
CA ALA A 360 10.76 8.75 -22.09
C ALA A 360 10.09 10.09 -22.36
N GLN A 361 9.34 10.58 -21.37
CA GLN A 361 8.88 11.93 -21.34
C GLN A 361 9.93 12.75 -20.61
N LEU A 362 10.60 13.64 -21.31
CA LEU A 362 11.50 14.61 -20.70
C LEU A 362 10.64 15.79 -20.23
N GLU A 363 10.51 15.92 -18.93
CA GLU A 363 9.99 17.15 -18.34
C GLU A 363 11.11 18.19 -18.38
N SER A 364 10.96 19.24 -19.17
CA SER A 364 11.83 20.40 -19.03
C SER A 364 11.21 21.31 -17.98
N ASP A 365 11.82 21.39 -16.83
CA ASP A 365 11.52 22.41 -15.80
C ASP A 365 11.90 23.84 -16.28
N GLN A 366 11.97 24.09 -17.60
CA GLN A 366 12.34 25.41 -18.14
C GLN A 366 11.32 26.50 -17.80
N ALA A 367 10.08 26.11 -17.46
CA ALA A 367 9.07 27.04 -16.97
C ALA A 367 8.95 27.03 -15.43
N ASP A 368 9.50 26.03 -14.76
CA ASP A 368 9.49 25.96 -13.32
C ASP A 368 10.71 26.66 -12.75
N GLU A 369 10.47 27.68 -11.95
CA GLU A 369 11.52 28.28 -11.12
C GLU A 369 12.27 27.17 -10.39
N THR A 370 13.59 27.20 -10.45
CA THR A 370 14.44 26.28 -9.69
C THR A 370 14.00 26.29 -8.22
N HIS A 371 14.20 25.20 -7.48
CA HIS A 371 13.89 25.14 -6.04
C HIS A 371 14.52 26.33 -5.28
N PHE A 372 15.70 26.77 -5.73
CA PHE A 372 16.38 27.96 -5.20
C PHE A 372 15.63 29.24 -5.56
N ALA A 373 15.14 29.39 -6.79
CA ALA A 373 14.35 30.54 -7.20
C ALA A 373 12.98 30.56 -6.48
N LYS A 374 12.36 29.40 -6.30
CA LYS A 374 11.13 29.27 -5.48
C LYS A 374 11.37 29.66 -4.02
N MET A 375 12.52 29.29 -3.44
CA MET A 375 12.91 29.73 -2.09
C MET A 375 13.20 31.23 -2.04
N LEU A 376 13.86 31.79 -3.05
CA LEU A 376 14.15 33.22 -3.15
C LEU A 376 12.88 34.05 -3.36
N ASN A 377 11.95 33.56 -4.18
CA ASN A 377 10.67 34.21 -4.49
C ASN A 377 9.55 33.84 -3.51
N SER A 378 9.77 32.85 -2.62
CA SER A 378 8.84 32.60 -1.53
C SER A 378 8.73 33.89 -0.72
N LYS A 379 7.53 34.46 -0.64
CA LYS A 379 7.27 35.56 0.29
C LYS A 379 7.73 35.06 1.65
N GLY A 380 8.82 35.66 2.16
CA GLY A 380 9.32 35.38 3.50
C GLY A 380 8.16 35.45 4.50
N PHE A 381 8.39 35.06 5.71
CA PHE A 381 7.37 35.13 6.76
C PHE A 381 6.60 36.46 6.62
N SER A 382 5.26 36.38 6.66
CA SER A 382 4.43 37.56 6.61
C SER A 382 4.92 38.54 7.68
N GLN A 383 4.87 39.83 7.40
CA GLN A 383 5.33 40.84 8.35
C GLN A 383 4.70 40.67 9.72
N ASP A 384 3.41 40.26 9.75
CA ASP A 384 2.69 39.92 10.99
C ASP A 384 3.28 38.72 11.74
N ALA A 385 3.75 37.70 11.04
CA ALA A 385 4.38 36.53 11.64
C ALA A 385 5.78 36.87 12.19
N LEU A 386 6.51 37.75 11.50
CA LEU A 386 7.79 38.30 12.00
C LEU A 386 7.59 39.17 13.23
N GLU A 387 6.59 40.05 13.24
CA GLU A 387 6.26 40.88 14.38
C GLU A 387 5.81 40.05 15.58
N GLN A 388 4.96 39.02 15.39
CA GLN A 388 4.59 38.07 16.42
C GLN A 388 5.79 37.29 16.98
N ALA A 389 6.71 36.86 16.11
CA ALA A 389 7.94 36.19 16.54
C ALA A 389 8.84 37.13 17.35
N ILE A 390 8.98 38.39 16.94
CA ILE A 390 9.76 39.40 17.67
C ILE A 390 9.11 39.67 19.01
N ILE A 391 7.79 39.82 19.08
CA ILE A 391 7.03 40.04 20.34
C ILE A 391 7.19 38.83 21.28
N SER A 392 7.15 37.60 20.73
CA SER A 392 7.33 36.37 21.55
C SER A 392 8.76 36.24 22.09
N LEU A 393 9.75 36.72 21.35
CA LEU A 393 11.17 36.76 21.81
C LEU A 393 11.42 37.91 22.80
N GLN A 394 10.64 38.99 22.74
CA GLN A 394 10.77 40.15 23.64
C GLN A 394 9.98 39.98 24.96
N GLN A 395 9.01 39.04 25.01
CA GLN A 395 8.35 38.73 26.26
C GLN A 395 9.35 38.04 27.22
N PRO A 396 9.58 38.60 28.41
CA PRO A 396 10.41 37.95 29.41
C PRO A 396 9.76 36.60 29.74
N GLN A 397 10.43 35.52 29.39
CA GLN A 397 10.00 34.19 29.82
C GLN A 397 9.83 34.19 31.36
N PRO A 398 8.74 33.63 31.90
CA PRO A 398 8.66 33.41 33.34
C PRO A 398 9.88 32.60 33.74
N GLN A 399 10.63 33.15 34.70
CA GLN A 399 11.90 32.62 35.23
C GLN A 399 11.75 31.12 35.53
N ALA A 400 12.11 30.27 34.56
CA ALA A 400 12.53 28.91 34.86
C ALA A 400 13.90 28.98 35.49
N SER A 401 14.03 28.37 36.62
CA SER A 401 15.16 28.39 37.54
C SER A 401 16.55 28.43 36.83
N ALA A 402 17.35 29.44 37.21
CA ALA A 402 18.72 29.71 36.70
C ALA A 402 19.72 28.53 36.77
N ALA A 403 19.37 27.44 37.41
CA ALA A 403 20.19 26.23 37.48
C ALA A 403 20.15 25.32 36.22
N GLY A 404 19.07 25.36 35.45
CA GLY A 404 18.96 24.58 34.23
C GLY A 404 19.57 25.22 32.99
N ASP A 405 19.66 26.56 32.97
CA ASP A 405 20.22 27.30 31.83
C ASP A 405 21.77 27.22 31.78
N ASP A 406 22.42 27.10 32.89
CA ASP A 406 23.88 26.95 32.94
C ASP A 406 24.35 25.54 32.56
N GLU A 407 23.54 24.53 32.84
CA GLU A 407 23.82 23.15 32.41
C GLU A 407 23.60 22.98 30.87
N LEU A 408 22.53 23.52 30.36
CA LEU A 408 22.23 23.58 28.92
C LEU A 408 23.27 24.38 28.12
N ARG A 409 23.76 25.50 28.67
CA ARG A 409 24.84 26.27 28.04
C ARG A 409 26.15 25.49 27.98
N LYS A 410 26.53 24.77 29.04
CA LYS A 410 27.69 23.90 29.04
C LYS A 410 27.57 22.76 28.06
N GLU A 411 26.39 22.19 27.93
CA GLU A 411 26.13 21.12 26.97
C GLU A 411 26.21 21.64 25.52
N ILE A 412 25.64 22.81 25.22
CA ILE A 412 25.74 23.48 23.91
C ILE A 412 27.20 23.82 23.59
N GLU A 413 27.99 24.24 24.57
CA GLU A 413 29.40 24.58 24.37
C GLU A 413 30.23 23.31 24.08
N SER A 414 30.00 22.23 24.81
CA SER A 414 30.64 20.92 24.57
C SER A 414 30.27 20.34 23.17
N LEU A 415 29.00 20.44 22.77
CA LEU A 415 28.58 20.00 21.44
C LEU A 415 29.18 20.84 20.32
N ARG A 416 29.41 22.14 20.54
CA ARG A 416 30.11 22.99 19.57
C ARG A 416 31.59 22.62 19.46
N GLU A 417 32.25 22.29 20.52
CA GLU A 417 33.65 21.81 20.51
C GLU A 417 33.75 20.49 19.73
N ILE A 418 32.90 19.52 20.02
CA ILE A 418 32.86 18.23 19.30
C ILE A 418 32.59 18.45 17.79
N ASN A 419 31.72 19.35 17.43
CA ASN A 419 31.41 19.66 16.03
C ASN A 419 32.62 20.32 15.33
N ASN A 420 33.32 21.20 16.01
CA ASN A 420 34.56 21.82 15.50
C ASN A 420 35.67 20.79 15.31
N GLU A 421 35.83 19.85 16.24
CA GLU A 421 36.81 18.76 16.09
C GLU A 421 36.47 17.81 14.95
N LEU A 422 35.17 17.45 14.79
CA LEU A 422 34.70 16.66 13.68
C LEU A 422 34.94 17.33 12.32
N ASN A 423 34.68 18.63 12.22
CA ASN A 423 34.94 19.40 11.01
C ASN A 423 36.45 19.50 10.70
N ALA A 424 37.31 19.61 11.74
CA ALA A 424 38.76 19.60 11.59
C ALA A 424 39.29 18.23 11.11
N LEU A 425 38.73 17.14 11.65
CA LEU A 425 39.04 15.78 11.22
C LEU A 425 38.56 15.51 9.76
N GLN A 426 37.39 15.97 9.39
CA GLN A 426 36.91 15.88 8.01
C GLN A 426 37.82 16.62 7.03
N LYS A 427 38.25 17.84 7.37
CA LYS A 427 39.20 18.58 6.54
C LYS A 427 40.52 17.83 6.39
N LYS A 428 41.02 17.25 7.48
CA LYS A 428 42.28 16.49 7.47
C LYS A 428 42.20 15.19 6.68
N THR A 429 41.06 14.50 6.74
CA THR A 429 40.81 13.28 5.94
C THR A 429 40.66 13.62 4.45
N LEU A 430 39.96 14.72 4.13
CA LEU A 430 39.83 15.20 2.77
C LEU A 430 41.16 15.59 2.16
N GLN A 431 42.01 16.27 2.94
CA GLN A 431 43.36 16.67 2.53
C GLN A 431 44.24 15.45 2.22
N ARG A 432 44.23 14.43 3.11
CA ARG A 432 44.92 13.16 2.89
C ARG A 432 44.40 12.40 1.66
N TYR A 433 43.10 12.42 1.42
CA TYR A 433 42.53 11.82 0.25
C TYR A 433 42.96 12.51 -1.05
N ILE A 434 43.03 13.85 -1.04
CA ILE A 434 43.51 14.64 -2.19
C ILE A 434 44.99 14.35 -2.44
N GLU A 435 45.82 14.31 -1.40
CA GLU A 435 47.26 13.99 -1.46
C GLU A 435 47.47 12.56 -2.02
N ALA A 436 46.74 11.58 -1.51
CA ALA A 436 46.83 10.20 -2.00
C ALA A 436 46.38 10.07 -3.48
N LYS A 437 45.38 10.83 -3.89
CA LYS A 437 44.91 10.83 -5.28
C LYS A 437 45.86 11.58 -6.23
N SER A 438 46.58 12.57 -5.73
CA SER A 438 47.62 13.28 -6.51
C SER A 438 48.90 12.46 -6.65
N ALA A 439 49.22 11.55 -5.69
CA ALA A 439 50.35 10.64 -5.75
C ALA A 439 50.12 9.41 -6.66
N GLN A 440 48.89 9.15 -7.07
CA GLN A 440 48.53 8.08 -8.03
C GLN A 440 48.45 8.54 -9.47
N LYS A 441 48.63 9.82 -9.76
CA LYS A 441 48.85 10.38 -11.08
C LYS A 441 50.33 10.65 -11.33
#